data_b2aa592a6ed132a36e7b33c285dbca23
#
_entry.id   b2aa592a6ed132a36e7b33c285dbca23
#
_cell.length_a   1.000
_cell.length_b   1.000
_cell.length_c   1.000
_cell.angle_alpha   90.00
_cell.angle_beta   90.00
_cell.angle_gamma   90.00
#
_symmetry.space_group_name_H-M   'P 1'
#
loop_
_entity.id
_entity.type
_entity.pdbx_description
1 polymer ?
#
loop_
_entity_poly.entity_id
_entity_poly.type
_entity_poly.pdbx_seq_one_letter_code
_entity_poly.pdbx_strand_id
1 'polypeptide(L)'
;SIEPALAVSWKQTSPTVWRFNLRPGVKFQDGTPFTADDVVFSIKRIQAPSSQMRAPMGNVKDIRKVDDHTIDIETLSPDPILLQELTNFMIMSKAWCIAHHAEVPAAFDASKEENFAIRNAMGTGPYKLVTREPDRRTIVEKNPAWWDDGSKLVDRVELDVIGSAATRVAALLSGEVDMIYTVPPQDIPRLEHTPSLKVLQANELRTIFLGMDQSRNELLKSDVKGKNPLKDVRVRRALALGIDEDAIAKRIMRGQAHETWEMWGPGVNGYNAKLDVHPKVNVAEAKKLLAEAGYPNGFRMTLDCPNDRYVNDEAICTAIVPMLARIGMKIDLNAQTKSKHFGMIGAPNFATSFYMLG
;
A
#
# COMPACT_ATOMS: atom_id res chain seq x y z
N SER A 1 2.21 19.37 0.69
CA SER A 1 3.30 20.10 0.01
C SER A 1 4.47 19.16 -0.21
N ILE A 2 5.24 19.39 -1.29
CA ILE A 2 6.52 18.73 -1.52
C ILE A 2 7.61 19.64 -0.98
N GLU A 3 8.52 19.06 -0.20
CA GLU A 3 9.60 19.80 0.47
C GLU A 3 10.98 19.34 -0.02
N PRO A 4 11.97 20.22 -0.01
CA PRO A 4 13.35 19.86 -0.32
C PRO A 4 13.90 18.80 0.65
N ALA A 5 14.52 17.76 0.08
CA ALA A 5 15.24 16.73 0.82
C ALA A 5 16.62 16.51 0.18
N LEU A 6 16.89 15.35 -0.42
CA LEU A 6 18.12 15.13 -1.19
C LEU A 6 18.17 16.00 -2.47
N ALA A 7 17.04 16.34 -3.07
CA ALA A 7 16.95 17.43 -4.05
C ALA A 7 16.60 18.73 -3.31
N VAL A 8 17.43 19.75 -3.45
CA VAL A 8 17.25 21.06 -2.79
C VAL A 8 16.40 22.02 -3.64
N SER A 9 16.34 21.80 -4.95
CA SER A 9 15.49 22.54 -5.88
C SER A 9 15.28 21.74 -7.16
N TRP A 10 14.21 22.09 -7.87
CA TRP A 10 13.90 21.51 -9.18
C TRP A 10 13.18 22.51 -10.08
N LYS A 11 13.27 22.29 -11.37
CA LYS A 11 12.52 23.06 -12.36
C LYS A 11 12.24 22.23 -13.61
N GLN A 12 11.11 22.46 -14.23
CA GLN A 12 10.83 21.94 -15.56
C GLN A 12 11.58 22.79 -16.60
N THR A 13 12.46 22.18 -17.38
CA THR A 13 13.26 22.86 -18.41
C THR A 13 12.65 22.75 -19.80
N SER A 14 11.80 21.73 -20.00
CA SER A 14 10.94 21.56 -21.17
C SER A 14 9.68 20.78 -20.76
N PRO A 15 8.65 20.64 -21.60
CA PRO A 15 7.42 19.92 -21.25
C PRO A 15 7.65 18.49 -20.73
N THR A 16 8.78 17.87 -21.08
CA THR A 16 9.12 16.49 -20.69
C THR A 16 10.44 16.37 -19.94
N VAL A 17 11.11 17.48 -19.58
CA VAL A 17 12.40 17.43 -18.88
C VAL A 17 12.35 18.23 -17.59
N TRP A 18 12.68 17.54 -16.49
CA TRP A 18 12.84 18.14 -15.19
C TRP A 18 14.29 18.08 -14.74
N ARG A 19 14.86 19.23 -14.34
CA ARG A 19 16.19 19.34 -13.73
C ARG A 19 16.08 19.43 -12.22
N PHE A 20 16.88 18.62 -11.52
CA PHE A 20 16.99 18.60 -10.06
C PHE A 20 18.40 18.95 -9.64
N ASN A 21 18.51 19.87 -8.67
CA ASN A 21 19.77 20.15 -7.99
C ASN A 21 19.81 19.36 -6.69
N LEU A 22 20.86 18.56 -6.51
CA LEU A 22 21.02 17.65 -5.37
C LEU A 22 21.76 18.36 -4.24
N ARG A 23 21.49 17.95 -3.01
CA ARG A 23 22.14 18.49 -1.80
C ARG A 23 23.61 18.12 -1.78
N PRO A 24 24.55 19.12 -1.75
CA PRO A 24 25.97 18.83 -1.64
C PRO A 24 26.35 18.40 -0.22
N GLY A 25 27.45 17.66 -0.08
CA GLY A 25 28.02 17.27 1.20
C GLY A 25 27.29 16.15 1.94
N VAL A 26 26.21 15.61 1.40
CA VAL A 26 25.51 14.43 1.96
C VAL A 26 26.41 13.21 1.83
N LYS A 27 26.39 12.38 2.87
CA LYS A 27 27.10 11.09 2.90
C LYS A 27 26.14 9.95 3.20
N PHE A 28 26.43 8.80 2.63
CA PHE A 28 25.83 7.55 3.07
C PHE A 28 26.31 7.16 4.46
N GLN A 29 25.67 6.18 5.06
CA GLN A 29 25.95 5.76 6.45
C GLN A 29 27.33 5.12 6.64
N ASP A 30 28.00 4.71 5.57
CA ASP A 30 29.40 4.25 5.55
C ASP A 30 30.41 5.39 5.33
N GLY A 31 29.94 6.63 5.18
CA GLY A 31 30.77 7.81 4.95
C GLY A 31 31.05 8.12 3.48
N THR A 32 30.65 7.25 2.54
CA THR A 32 30.80 7.52 1.10
C THR A 32 29.92 8.69 0.66
N PRO A 33 30.37 9.53 -0.30
CA PRO A 33 29.59 10.68 -0.75
C PRO A 33 28.36 10.24 -1.56
N PHE A 34 27.24 10.94 -1.36
CA PHE A 34 26.05 10.87 -2.20
C PHE A 34 26.23 11.78 -3.42
N THR A 35 25.98 11.25 -4.61
CA THR A 35 26.10 11.96 -5.88
C THR A 35 24.96 11.65 -6.84
N ALA A 36 24.95 12.34 -7.98
CA ALA A 36 24.03 12.09 -9.09
C ALA A 36 24.09 10.65 -9.63
N ASP A 37 25.25 9.98 -9.53
CA ASP A 37 25.40 8.59 -9.95
C ASP A 37 24.50 7.63 -9.15
N ASP A 38 24.31 7.90 -7.84
CA ASP A 38 23.45 7.11 -6.96
C ASP A 38 21.98 7.29 -7.32
N VAL A 39 21.57 8.51 -7.68
CA VAL A 39 20.20 8.81 -8.10
C VAL A 39 19.89 8.12 -9.45
N VAL A 40 20.79 8.27 -10.44
CA VAL A 40 20.67 7.60 -11.74
C VAL A 40 20.59 6.09 -11.58
N PHE A 41 21.45 5.52 -10.74
CA PHE A 41 21.47 4.09 -10.43
C PHE A 41 20.14 3.66 -9.79
N SER A 42 19.67 4.37 -8.76
CA SER A 42 18.48 4.00 -8.01
C SER A 42 17.21 4.02 -8.86
N ILE A 43 17.03 5.03 -9.72
CA ILE A 43 15.88 5.10 -10.64
C ILE A 43 15.94 3.96 -11.67
N LYS A 44 17.11 3.71 -12.27
CA LYS A 44 17.28 2.58 -13.20
C LYS A 44 17.02 1.23 -12.52
N ARG A 45 17.43 1.08 -11.27
CA ARG A 45 17.14 -0.11 -10.46
C ARG A 45 15.63 -0.30 -10.25
N ILE A 46 14.90 0.79 -9.97
CA ILE A 46 13.43 0.75 -9.82
C ILE A 46 12.74 0.36 -11.12
N GLN A 47 13.28 0.77 -12.29
CA GLN A 47 12.72 0.42 -13.60
C GLN A 47 13.02 -1.03 -14.03
N ALA A 48 13.84 -1.77 -13.29
CA ALA A 48 14.16 -3.17 -13.61
C ALA A 48 12.88 -4.04 -13.68
N PRO A 49 12.83 -5.04 -14.58
CA PRO A 49 11.64 -5.89 -14.75
C PRO A 49 11.18 -6.61 -13.48
N SER A 50 12.10 -6.95 -12.58
CA SER A 50 11.82 -7.59 -11.30
C SER A 50 11.30 -6.62 -10.21
N SER A 51 11.33 -5.31 -10.45
CA SER A 51 10.90 -4.31 -9.47
C SER A 51 9.38 -4.20 -9.40
N GLN A 52 8.83 -4.30 -8.20
CA GLN A 52 7.41 -4.02 -7.93
C GLN A 52 7.10 -2.53 -7.92
N MET A 53 8.11 -1.68 -7.77
CA MET A 53 7.98 -0.21 -7.77
C MET A 53 8.11 0.40 -9.17
N ARG A 54 8.10 -0.43 -10.22
CA ARG A 54 8.31 0.01 -11.62
C ARG A 54 7.16 0.86 -12.16
N ALA A 55 5.92 0.56 -11.76
CA ALA A 55 4.74 1.18 -12.37
C ALA A 55 4.73 2.72 -12.28
N PRO A 56 5.00 3.37 -11.14
CA PRO A 56 5.10 4.83 -11.06
C PRO A 56 6.21 5.44 -11.92
N MET A 57 7.27 4.68 -12.22
CA MET A 57 8.37 5.13 -13.08
C MET A 57 8.16 4.80 -14.56
N GLY A 58 6.97 4.33 -14.95
CA GLY A 58 6.68 3.93 -16.33
C GLY A 58 6.74 5.06 -17.35
N ASN A 59 6.50 6.30 -16.92
CA ASN A 59 6.61 7.48 -17.79
C ASN A 59 8.03 8.07 -17.83
N VAL A 60 8.96 7.64 -16.98
CA VAL A 60 10.36 8.08 -17.04
C VAL A 60 11.06 7.36 -18.17
N LYS A 61 11.42 8.13 -19.20
CA LYS A 61 12.12 7.66 -20.40
C LYS A 61 13.62 7.49 -20.15
N ASP A 62 14.24 8.50 -19.54
CA ASP A 62 15.67 8.52 -19.27
C ASP A 62 15.99 9.38 -18.05
N ILE A 63 17.12 9.09 -17.44
CA ILE A 63 17.70 9.91 -16.38
C ILE A 63 19.19 10.11 -16.67
N ARG A 64 19.64 11.36 -16.64
CA ARG A 64 20.99 11.74 -17.00
C ARG A 64 21.65 12.55 -15.89
N LYS A 65 22.88 12.19 -15.58
CA LYS A 65 23.80 13.00 -14.80
C LYS A 65 24.26 14.19 -15.65
N VAL A 66 24.10 15.39 -15.14
CA VAL A 66 24.64 16.62 -15.73
C VAL A 66 26.02 16.91 -15.08
N ASP A 67 26.09 16.86 -13.76
CA ASP A 67 27.29 16.91 -12.94
C ASP A 67 27.04 16.11 -11.65
N ASP A 68 27.97 16.16 -10.67
CA ASP A 68 27.86 15.36 -9.44
C ASP A 68 26.64 15.73 -8.58
N HIS A 69 26.06 16.92 -8.78
CA HIS A 69 24.94 17.43 -7.98
C HIS A 69 23.77 17.90 -8.83
N THR A 70 23.73 17.51 -10.12
CA THR A 70 22.65 17.88 -11.03
C THR A 70 22.25 16.71 -11.91
N ILE A 71 20.94 16.44 -11.95
CA ILE A 71 20.36 15.42 -12.85
C ILE A 71 19.24 16.02 -13.70
N ASP A 72 19.03 15.45 -14.87
CA ASP A 72 17.85 15.65 -15.68
C ASP A 72 17.06 14.34 -15.77
N ILE A 73 15.75 14.42 -15.51
CA ILE A 73 14.79 13.34 -15.74
C ILE A 73 13.96 13.70 -16.96
N GLU A 74 14.00 12.85 -17.99
CA GLU A 74 13.18 12.96 -19.20
C GLU A 74 12.01 11.98 -19.12
N THR A 75 10.80 12.47 -19.39
CA THR A 75 9.57 11.66 -19.42
C THR A 75 9.12 11.41 -20.88
N LEU A 76 8.38 10.32 -21.10
CA LEU A 76 7.80 9.96 -22.40
C LEU A 76 6.75 10.98 -22.87
N SER A 77 6.01 11.54 -21.94
CA SER A 77 5.00 12.58 -22.12
C SER A 77 5.04 13.56 -20.96
N PRO A 78 4.44 14.75 -21.06
CA PRO A 78 4.32 15.67 -19.92
C PRO A 78 3.72 14.98 -18.71
N ASP A 79 4.39 15.10 -17.54
CA ASP A 79 4.05 14.41 -16.32
C ASP A 79 3.83 15.41 -15.17
N PRO A 80 2.58 15.79 -14.89
CA PRO A 80 2.28 16.78 -13.85
C PRO A 80 2.41 16.22 -12.42
N ILE A 81 2.51 14.89 -12.25
CA ILE A 81 2.59 14.22 -10.95
C ILE A 81 3.98 13.63 -10.66
N LEU A 82 4.96 13.79 -11.55
CA LEU A 82 6.31 13.24 -11.38
C LEU A 82 6.91 13.57 -10.01
N LEU A 83 6.72 14.80 -9.52
CA LEU A 83 7.25 15.21 -8.23
C LEU A 83 6.63 14.41 -7.06
N GLN A 84 5.32 14.12 -7.13
CA GLN A 84 4.64 13.29 -6.14
C GLN A 84 5.11 11.84 -6.20
N GLU A 85 5.28 11.30 -7.40
CA GLU A 85 5.80 9.94 -7.58
C GLU A 85 7.19 9.79 -6.99
N LEU A 86 8.08 10.76 -7.22
CA LEU A 86 9.44 10.76 -6.70
C LEU A 86 9.54 10.78 -5.17
N THR A 87 8.51 11.24 -4.44
CA THR A 87 8.53 11.24 -2.97
C THR A 87 8.53 9.85 -2.35
N ASN A 88 8.14 8.83 -3.12
CA ASN A 88 8.08 7.44 -2.66
C ASN A 88 9.36 6.64 -2.92
N PHE A 89 10.40 7.25 -3.51
CA PHE A 89 11.61 6.53 -3.89
C PHE A 89 12.78 6.84 -2.97
N MET A 90 13.40 5.77 -2.49
CA MET A 90 14.60 5.84 -1.66
C MET A 90 15.83 5.65 -2.53
N ILE A 91 16.82 6.52 -2.33
CA ILE A 91 18.10 6.44 -3.04
C ILE A 91 19.02 5.48 -2.30
N MET A 92 19.60 4.55 -3.05
CA MET A 92 20.58 3.57 -2.57
C MET A 92 21.98 3.94 -3.05
N SER A 93 23.00 3.61 -2.25
CA SER A 93 24.38 3.74 -2.69
C SER A 93 24.67 2.75 -3.83
N LYS A 94 25.08 3.28 -4.98
CA LYS A 94 25.50 2.48 -6.14
C LYS A 94 26.69 1.58 -5.80
N ALA A 95 27.69 2.14 -5.14
CA ALA A 95 28.89 1.41 -4.75
C ALA A 95 28.57 0.24 -3.81
N TRP A 96 27.72 0.50 -2.80
CA TRP A 96 27.27 -0.54 -1.87
C TRP A 96 26.48 -1.64 -2.57
N CYS A 97 25.55 -1.28 -3.47
CA CYS A 97 24.77 -2.27 -4.21
C CYS A 97 25.65 -3.17 -5.08
N ILE A 98 26.68 -2.61 -5.75
CA ILE A 98 27.64 -3.36 -6.55
C ILE A 98 28.46 -4.31 -5.66
N ALA A 99 28.99 -3.80 -4.52
CA ALA A 99 29.80 -4.60 -3.60
C ALA A 99 29.05 -5.79 -3.00
N HIS A 100 27.72 -5.73 -2.93
CA HIS A 100 26.86 -6.76 -2.33
C HIS A 100 25.95 -7.48 -3.33
N HIS A 101 26.20 -7.35 -4.63
CA HIS A 101 25.40 -7.99 -5.69
C HIS A 101 23.90 -7.70 -5.58
N ALA A 102 23.57 -6.42 -5.25
CA ALA A 102 22.21 -5.93 -5.03
C ALA A 102 21.75 -4.92 -6.10
N GLU A 103 22.39 -4.90 -7.28
CA GLU A 103 22.11 -3.96 -8.35
C GLU A 103 20.70 -4.13 -8.93
N VAL A 104 20.16 -5.34 -8.87
CA VAL A 104 18.82 -5.66 -9.35
C VAL A 104 17.92 -6.02 -8.17
N PRO A 105 16.67 -5.52 -8.11
CA PRO A 105 15.72 -5.95 -7.10
C PRO A 105 15.42 -7.44 -7.21
N ALA A 106 15.30 -8.15 -6.08
CA ALA A 106 14.82 -9.53 -6.09
C ALA A 106 13.39 -9.59 -6.64
N ALA A 107 13.10 -10.59 -7.46
CA ALA A 107 11.74 -10.85 -7.90
C ALA A 107 10.91 -11.40 -6.72
N PHE A 108 9.68 -10.90 -6.56
CA PHE A 108 8.82 -11.29 -5.44
C PHE A 108 8.34 -12.75 -5.53
N ASP A 109 8.27 -13.29 -6.75
CA ASP A 109 7.60 -14.56 -7.05
C ASP A 109 8.53 -15.70 -7.51
N ALA A 110 9.75 -15.39 -7.89
CA ALA A 110 10.53 -16.30 -8.71
C ALA A 110 11.73 -16.94 -8.02
N SER A 111 12.28 -16.43 -6.94
CA SER A 111 13.42 -17.02 -6.31
C SER A 111 13.29 -17.05 -4.79
N LYS A 112 13.66 -18.19 -4.22
CA LYS A 112 13.90 -18.32 -2.78
C LYS A 112 15.22 -17.66 -2.37
N GLU A 113 15.98 -17.11 -3.32
CA GLU A 113 17.24 -16.42 -3.06
C GLU A 113 16.96 -15.02 -2.56
N GLU A 114 17.31 -14.76 -1.32
CA GLU A 114 17.26 -13.43 -0.73
C GLU A 114 18.39 -12.57 -1.31
N ASN A 115 18.02 -11.43 -1.88
CA ASN A 115 18.98 -10.37 -2.19
C ASN A 115 19.51 -9.78 -0.90
N PHE A 116 20.80 -9.48 -0.83
CA PHE A 116 21.45 -8.89 0.35
C PHE A 116 20.72 -7.65 0.90
N ALA A 117 20.15 -6.83 0.02
CA ALA A 117 19.40 -5.63 0.37
C ALA A 117 18.05 -5.90 1.07
N ILE A 118 17.58 -7.14 1.16
CA ILE A 118 16.37 -7.51 1.91
C ILE A 118 16.60 -7.40 3.42
N ARG A 119 17.81 -7.76 3.89
CA ARG A 119 18.19 -7.76 5.30
C ARG A 119 19.14 -6.63 5.68
N ASN A 120 19.67 -5.93 4.70
CA ASN A 120 20.65 -4.88 4.88
C ASN A 120 20.25 -3.62 4.12
N ALA A 121 20.69 -2.47 4.60
CA ALA A 121 20.37 -1.19 3.96
C ALA A 121 21.57 -0.23 4.06
N MET A 122 21.74 0.57 3.02
CA MET A 122 22.71 1.65 2.96
C MET A 122 22.01 2.89 2.39
N GLY A 123 21.74 3.86 3.23
CA GLY A 123 21.02 5.08 2.89
C GLY A 123 21.68 6.33 3.46
N THR A 124 21.03 7.46 3.25
CA THR A 124 21.44 8.78 3.74
C THR A 124 20.54 9.29 4.87
N GLY A 125 19.67 8.43 5.38
CA GLY A 125 18.58 8.79 6.31
C GLY A 125 19.03 8.96 7.76
N PRO A 126 18.09 9.36 8.64
CA PRO A 126 18.32 9.65 10.04
C PRO A 126 18.67 8.43 10.90
N TYR A 127 18.36 7.23 10.42
CA TYR A 127 18.63 5.98 11.14
C TYR A 127 19.43 5.01 10.30
N LYS A 128 20.33 4.27 10.97
CA LYS A 128 21.09 3.14 10.42
C LYS A 128 20.42 1.84 10.78
N LEU A 129 20.33 0.93 9.84
CA LEU A 129 19.83 -0.42 10.10
C LEU A 129 20.89 -1.21 10.88
N VAL A 130 20.51 -1.76 12.04
CA VAL A 130 21.34 -2.65 12.85
C VAL A 130 21.01 -4.10 12.54
N THR A 131 19.73 -4.45 12.55
CA THR A 131 19.25 -5.81 12.30
C THR A 131 17.89 -5.77 11.63
N ARG A 132 17.69 -6.66 10.66
CA ARG A 132 16.39 -6.93 10.07
C ARG A 132 16.16 -8.44 9.99
N GLU A 133 15.21 -8.90 10.76
CA GLU A 133 14.66 -10.25 10.70
C GLU A 133 13.23 -10.14 10.13
N PRO A 134 12.99 -10.47 8.83
CA PRO A 134 11.66 -10.39 8.23
C PRO A 134 10.61 -11.09 9.11
N ASP A 135 9.42 -10.48 9.19
CA ASP A 135 8.27 -10.94 9.97
C ASP A 135 8.51 -11.10 11.48
N ARG A 136 9.64 -10.67 12.01
CA ARG A 136 9.98 -10.73 13.43
C ARG A 136 10.34 -9.36 13.99
N ARG A 137 11.50 -8.81 13.58
CA ARG A 137 12.07 -7.60 14.21
C ARG A 137 12.91 -6.78 13.23
N THR A 138 12.83 -5.46 13.36
CA THR A 138 13.78 -4.53 12.75
C THR A 138 14.31 -3.58 13.80
N ILE A 139 15.63 -3.45 13.90
CA ILE A 139 16.31 -2.55 14.82
C ILE A 139 17.07 -1.50 14.02
N VAL A 140 16.86 -0.25 14.38
CA VAL A 140 17.60 0.87 13.80
C VAL A 140 18.15 1.77 14.91
N GLU A 141 19.30 2.38 14.67
CA GLU A 141 19.95 3.34 15.55
C GLU A 141 20.14 4.68 14.86
N LYS A 142 20.08 5.75 15.63
CA LYS A 142 20.28 7.11 15.16
C LYS A 142 21.59 7.24 14.37
N ASN A 143 21.52 7.89 13.23
CA ASN A 143 22.70 8.25 12.45
C ASN A 143 23.28 9.60 12.91
N PRO A 144 24.39 9.63 13.65
CA PRO A 144 24.96 10.89 14.15
C PRO A 144 25.51 11.77 13.03
N ALA A 145 25.74 11.20 11.84
CA ALA A 145 26.21 11.92 10.66
C ALA A 145 25.08 12.27 9.67
N TRP A 146 23.82 12.24 10.13
CA TRP A 146 22.71 12.65 9.28
C TRP A 146 22.85 14.13 8.91
N TRP A 147 22.53 14.47 7.68
CA TRP A 147 22.70 15.80 7.08
C TRP A 147 21.68 16.85 7.52
N ASP A 148 20.64 16.45 8.26
CA ASP A 148 19.59 17.34 8.75
C ASP A 148 19.50 17.31 10.28
N ASP A 149 18.54 18.01 10.89
CA ASP A 149 18.40 18.12 12.34
C ASP A 149 17.94 16.82 13.01
N GLY A 150 18.87 16.13 13.63
CA GLY A 150 18.62 14.93 14.41
C GLY A 150 18.31 15.17 15.90
N SER A 151 18.15 16.42 16.37
CA SER A 151 18.01 16.74 17.79
C SER A 151 16.79 16.10 18.48
N LYS A 152 15.73 15.87 17.72
CA LYS A 152 14.47 15.28 18.21
C LYS A 152 14.36 13.76 17.97
N LEU A 153 15.36 13.14 17.38
CA LEU A 153 15.35 11.71 17.11
C LEU A 153 15.71 10.92 18.37
N VAL A 154 14.99 9.84 18.63
CA VAL A 154 15.38 8.85 19.63
C VAL A 154 16.63 8.10 19.19
N ASP A 155 17.43 7.60 20.14
CA ASP A 155 18.72 6.98 19.79
C ASP A 155 18.57 5.61 19.13
N ARG A 156 17.52 4.85 19.51
CA ARG A 156 17.27 3.50 19.03
C ARG A 156 15.79 3.24 18.90
N VAL A 157 15.39 2.56 17.83
CA VAL A 157 14.01 2.08 17.60
C VAL A 157 14.05 0.59 17.32
N GLU A 158 13.23 -0.16 18.05
CA GLU A 158 12.98 -1.59 17.84
C GLU A 158 11.54 -1.77 17.35
N LEU A 159 11.39 -2.33 16.17
CA LEU A 159 10.10 -2.61 15.53
C LEU A 159 9.82 -4.09 15.59
N ASP A 160 8.98 -4.52 16.51
CA ASP A 160 8.57 -5.91 16.66
C ASP A 160 7.26 -6.20 15.92
N VAL A 161 7.23 -7.31 15.19
CA VAL A 161 6.04 -7.75 14.47
C VAL A 161 5.18 -8.60 15.39
N ILE A 162 4.12 -8.02 15.93
CA ILE A 162 3.13 -8.73 16.77
C ILE A 162 1.83 -8.86 15.97
N GLY A 163 1.58 -10.02 15.37
CA GLY A 163 0.44 -10.27 14.48
C GLY A 163 -0.92 -10.13 15.17
N SER A 164 -1.05 -10.61 16.41
CA SER A 164 -2.30 -10.54 17.18
C SER A 164 -2.57 -9.12 17.69
N ALA A 165 -3.70 -8.54 17.34
CA ALA A 165 -4.13 -7.23 17.83
C ALA A 165 -4.29 -7.20 19.36
N ALA A 166 -4.86 -8.24 19.95
CA ALA A 166 -5.02 -8.34 21.40
C ALA A 166 -3.67 -8.39 22.13
N THR A 167 -2.69 -9.13 21.57
CA THR A 167 -1.33 -9.22 22.12
C THR A 167 -0.63 -7.87 22.03
N ARG A 168 -0.77 -7.12 20.91
CA ARG A 168 -0.19 -5.77 20.78
C ARG A 168 -0.74 -4.81 21.85
N VAL A 169 -2.06 -4.81 22.06
CA VAL A 169 -2.69 -3.97 23.08
C VAL A 169 -2.22 -4.37 24.49
N ALA A 170 -2.10 -5.66 24.78
CA ALA A 170 -1.58 -6.15 26.06
C ALA A 170 -0.13 -5.70 26.28
N ALA A 171 0.74 -5.81 25.29
CA ALA A 171 2.15 -5.38 25.36
C ALA A 171 2.26 -3.86 25.63
N LEU A 172 1.40 -3.03 25.01
CA LEU A 172 1.36 -1.59 25.30
C LEU A 172 0.91 -1.30 26.74
N LEU A 173 -0.14 -1.98 27.21
CA LEU A 173 -0.69 -1.78 28.56
C LEU A 173 0.26 -2.27 29.66
N SER A 174 1.07 -3.28 29.38
CA SER A 174 2.10 -3.78 30.31
C SER A 174 3.40 -2.96 30.30
N GLY A 175 3.58 -2.07 29.31
CA GLY A 175 4.80 -1.31 29.11
C GLY A 175 5.94 -2.12 28.44
N GLU A 176 5.62 -3.26 27.86
CA GLU A 176 6.58 -4.05 27.05
C GLU A 176 6.96 -3.33 25.76
N VAL A 177 6.01 -2.54 25.19
CA VAL A 177 6.25 -1.65 24.05
C VAL A 177 5.77 -0.23 24.35
N ASP A 178 6.45 0.78 23.79
CA ASP A 178 6.13 2.19 23.99
C ASP A 178 5.04 2.70 23.02
N MET A 179 4.87 2.05 21.87
CA MET A 179 3.91 2.43 20.84
C MET A 179 3.40 1.20 20.09
N ILE A 180 2.13 1.24 19.71
CA ILE A 180 1.56 0.25 18.77
C ILE A 180 0.99 0.92 17.53
N TYR A 181 1.10 0.26 16.41
CA TYR A 181 0.50 0.59 15.13
C TYR A 181 0.08 -0.72 14.44
N THR A 182 -1.18 -0.90 14.08
CA THR A 182 -2.39 -0.09 14.22
C THR A 182 -3.11 -0.37 15.53
N VAL A 183 -3.84 0.64 16.05
CA VAL A 183 -4.72 0.45 17.20
C VAL A 183 -6.03 -0.18 16.75
N PRO A 184 -6.48 -1.30 17.35
CA PRO A 184 -7.79 -1.87 17.03
C PRO A 184 -8.92 -0.91 17.43
N PRO A 185 -9.89 -0.59 16.56
CA PRO A 185 -10.98 0.35 16.86
C PRO A 185 -11.76 0.04 18.14
N GLN A 186 -11.91 -1.24 18.46
CA GLN A 186 -12.60 -1.70 19.67
C GLN A 186 -11.87 -1.35 20.98
N ASP A 187 -10.55 -1.17 20.93
CA ASP A 187 -9.72 -0.90 22.09
C ASP A 187 -9.45 0.60 22.32
N ILE A 188 -9.78 1.47 21.35
CA ILE A 188 -9.56 2.92 21.43
C ILE A 188 -10.14 3.51 22.73
N PRO A 189 -11.42 3.28 23.10
CA PRO A 189 -11.96 3.87 24.31
C PRO A 189 -11.21 3.43 25.58
N ARG A 190 -10.76 2.18 25.66
CA ARG A 190 -9.97 1.67 26.79
C ARG A 190 -8.62 2.36 26.86
N LEU A 191 -7.93 2.53 25.75
CA LEU A 191 -6.61 3.15 25.69
C LEU A 191 -6.70 4.65 26.01
N GLU A 192 -7.72 5.37 25.53
CA GLU A 192 -7.96 6.78 25.84
C GLU A 192 -8.22 7.03 27.34
N HIS A 193 -8.83 6.05 28.05
CA HIS A 193 -9.06 6.13 29.48
C HIS A 193 -7.84 5.69 30.33
N THR A 194 -6.73 5.28 29.70
CA THR A 194 -5.50 4.91 30.40
C THR A 194 -4.60 6.14 30.56
N PRO A 195 -4.35 6.68 31.78
CA PRO A 195 -3.72 7.98 31.96
C PRO A 195 -2.31 8.13 31.39
N SER A 196 -1.57 7.01 31.27
CA SER A 196 -0.20 6.98 30.72
C SER A 196 -0.14 6.91 29.21
N LEU A 197 -1.29 6.76 28.53
CA LEU A 197 -1.34 6.54 27.09
C LEU A 197 -2.01 7.71 26.36
N LYS A 198 -1.65 7.88 25.11
CA LYS A 198 -2.26 8.82 24.19
C LYS A 198 -2.61 8.13 22.88
N VAL A 199 -3.88 8.17 22.48
CA VAL A 199 -4.30 7.71 21.16
C VAL A 199 -4.18 8.87 20.18
N LEU A 200 -3.45 8.67 19.09
CA LEU A 200 -3.33 9.61 17.97
C LEU A 200 -4.12 9.05 16.80
N GLN A 201 -4.97 9.87 16.23
CA GLN A 201 -5.83 9.52 15.10
C GLN A 201 -5.61 10.51 13.96
N ALA A 202 -5.55 10.01 12.73
CA ALA A 202 -5.48 10.82 11.53
C ALA A 202 -6.20 10.11 10.39
N ASN A 203 -6.75 10.89 9.45
CA ASN A 203 -7.31 10.32 8.23
C ASN A 203 -6.18 9.78 7.35
N GLU A 204 -6.29 8.54 6.93
CA GLU A 204 -5.41 7.92 5.94
C GLU A 204 -6.01 8.10 4.54
N LEU A 205 -5.18 8.34 3.53
CA LEU A 205 -5.60 8.43 2.12
C LEU A 205 -5.74 7.02 1.50
N ARG A 206 -6.29 6.08 2.25
CA ARG A 206 -6.47 4.70 1.83
C ARG A 206 -7.95 4.41 1.62
N THR A 207 -8.30 3.99 0.42
CA THR A 207 -9.63 3.47 0.11
C THR A 207 -9.57 1.95 0.11
N ILE A 208 -10.35 1.30 0.99
CA ILE A 208 -10.53 -0.15 0.98
C ILE A 208 -11.71 -0.48 0.06
N PHE A 209 -11.48 -1.36 -0.90
CA PHE A 209 -12.48 -1.68 -1.92
C PHE A 209 -12.50 -3.18 -2.25
N LEU A 210 -13.57 -3.60 -2.91
CA LEU A 210 -13.70 -4.94 -3.46
C LEU A 210 -13.36 -4.93 -4.95
N GLY A 211 -12.23 -5.53 -5.29
CA GLY A 211 -11.80 -5.72 -6.67
C GLY A 211 -12.58 -6.85 -7.35
N MET A 212 -12.93 -6.64 -8.62
CA MET A 212 -13.72 -7.58 -9.43
C MET A 212 -13.03 -7.81 -10.77
N ASP A 213 -12.60 -9.04 -11.03
CA ASP A 213 -11.96 -9.40 -12.31
C ASP A 213 -12.98 -9.38 -13.44
N GLN A 214 -12.80 -8.47 -14.38
CA GLN A 214 -13.60 -8.32 -15.58
C GLN A 214 -12.88 -8.79 -16.85
N SER A 215 -11.64 -9.25 -16.75
CA SER A 215 -10.82 -9.63 -17.91
C SER A 215 -11.09 -11.06 -18.37
N ARG A 216 -11.18 -12.01 -17.44
CA ARG A 216 -11.37 -13.43 -17.73
C ARG A 216 -12.72 -13.72 -18.35
N ASN A 217 -12.78 -14.80 -19.16
CA ASN A 217 -14.01 -15.29 -19.72
C ASN A 217 -14.81 -16.16 -18.74
N GLU A 218 -14.15 -16.76 -17.75
CA GLU A 218 -14.76 -17.57 -16.70
C GLU A 218 -14.33 -17.09 -15.33
N LEU A 219 -15.27 -17.03 -14.38
CA LEU A 219 -15.04 -16.63 -13.00
C LEU A 219 -14.29 -17.75 -12.26
N LEU A 220 -13.18 -17.42 -11.61
CA LEU A 220 -12.46 -18.37 -10.78
C LEU A 220 -13.24 -18.71 -9.52
N LYS A 221 -13.10 -19.96 -9.05
CA LYS A 221 -13.70 -20.44 -7.79
C LYS A 221 -15.21 -20.12 -7.66
N SER A 222 -15.96 -20.42 -8.73
CA SER A 222 -17.40 -20.20 -8.82
C SER A 222 -18.12 -21.45 -9.31
N ASP A 223 -19.43 -21.54 -9.03
CA ASP A 223 -20.32 -22.54 -9.60
C ASP A 223 -20.82 -22.16 -11.02
N VAL A 224 -20.61 -20.92 -11.45
CA VAL A 224 -20.89 -20.49 -12.82
C VAL A 224 -19.74 -20.90 -13.73
N LYS A 225 -20.04 -21.76 -14.73
CA LYS A 225 -19.05 -22.27 -15.68
C LYS A 225 -19.16 -21.61 -17.05
N GLY A 226 -18.02 -21.42 -17.73
CA GLY A 226 -17.93 -20.85 -19.07
C GLY A 226 -18.30 -19.37 -19.17
N LYS A 227 -18.53 -18.69 -18.05
CA LYS A 227 -18.93 -17.28 -18.00
C LYS A 227 -18.28 -16.56 -16.82
N ASN A 228 -18.11 -15.25 -16.97
CA ASN A 228 -17.74 -14.37 -15.90
C ASN A 228 -18.87 -13.37 -15.60
N PRO A 229 -19.71 -13.63 -14.59
CA PRO A 229 -20.79 -12.72 -14.20
C PRO A 229 -20.33 -11.32 -13.85
N LEU A 230 -19.09 -11.14 -13.36
CA LEU A 230 -18.57 -9.83 -12.97
C LEU A 230 -18.31 -8.89 -14.16
N LYS A 231 -18.35 -9.39 -15.41
CA LYS A 231 -18.35 -8.54 -16.62
C LYS A 231 -19.67 -7.77 -16.79
N ASP A 232 -20.77 -8.27 -16.25
CA ASP A 232 -22.07 -7.61 -16.31
C ASP A 232 -22.17 -6.51 -15.25
N VAL A 233 -22.40 -5.28 -15.69
CA VAL A 233 -22.54 -4.12 -14.79
C VAL A 233 -23.72 -4.29 -13.82
N ARG A 234 -24.78 -5.00 -14.20
CA ARG A 234 -25.95 -5.26 -13.35
C ARG A 234 -25.54 -6.12 -12.14
N VAL A 235 -24.71 -7.14 -12.35
CA VAL A 235 -24.15 -7.96 -11.27
C VAL A 235 -23.32 -7.12 -10.32
N ARG A 236 -22.38 -6.28 -10.83
CA ARG A 236 -21.55 -5.43 -9.98
C ARG A 236 -22.38 -4.42 -9.18
N ARG A 237 -23.41 -3.81 -9.82
CA ARG A 237 -24.35 -2.91 -9.11
C ARG A 237 -25.17 -3.64 -8.06
N ALA A 238 -25.59 -4.86 -8.32
CA ALA A 238 -26.32 -5.67 -7.34
C ALA A 238 -25.45 -5.97 -6.10
N LEU A 239 -24.17 -6.32 -6.29
CA LEU A 239 -23.23 -6.52 -5.19
C LEU A 239 -23.08 -5.23 -4.36
N ALA A 240 -22.89 -4.09 -5.01
CA ALA A 240 -22.78 -2.79 -4.35
C ALA A 240 -24.04 -2.43 -3.55
N LEU A 241 -25.24 -2.61 -4.13
CA LEU A 241 -26.52 -2.36 -3.44
C LEU A 241 -26.80 -3.37 -2.31
N GLY A 242 -26.12 -4.51 -2.29
CA GLY A 242 -26.27 -5.54 -1.26
C GLY A 242 -25.41 -5.29 -0.01
N ILE A 243 -24.34 -4.51 -0.11
CA ILE A 243 -23.38 -4.23 0.97
C ILE A 243 -23.80 -2.96 1.71
N ASP A 244 -23.82 -3.03 3.04
CA ASP A 244 -24.15 -1.94 3.95
C ASP A 244 -22.85 -1.33 4.49
N GLU A 245 -22.28 -0.38 3.73
CA GLU A 245 -21.03 0.29 4.06
C GLU A 245 -21.15 1.15 5.32
N ASP A 246 -22.33 1.80 5.53
CA ASP A 246 -22.62 2.57 6.75
C ASP A 246 -22.58 1.67 7.99
N ALA A 247 -23.17 0.47 7.90
CA ALA A 247 -23.10 -0.50 8.99
C ALA A 247 -21.67 -1.00 9.23
N ILE A 248 -20.86 -1.19 8.18
CA ILE A 248 -19.44 -1.53 8.32
C ILE A 248 -18.68 -0.39 9.02
N ALA A 249 -18.83 0.84 8.54
CA ALA A 249 -18.15 2.01 9.12
C ALA A 249 -18.51 2.21 10.60
N LYS A 250 -19.80 2.11 10.95
CA LYS A 250 -20.28 2.33 12.31
C LYS A 250 -20.03 1.17 13.27
N ARG A 251 -20.25 -0.08 12.83
CA ARG A 251 -20.25 -1.25 13.72
C ARG A 251 -18.93 -1.99 13.73
N ILE A 252 -18.30 -2.19 12.56
CA ILE A 252 -17.04 -2.92 12.44
C ILE A 252 -15.87 -1.97 12.70
N MET A 253 -15.92 -0.78 12.06
CA MET A 253 -14.86 0.22 12.17
C MET A 253 -15.10 1.20 13.33
N ARG A 254 -16.24 1.12 14.01
CA ARG A 254 -16.59 1.97 15.18
C ARG A 254 -16.43 3.46 14.94
N GLY A 255 -16.77 3.91 13.74
CA GLY A 255 -16.63 5.31 13.31
C GLY A 255 -15.20 5.72 12.90
N GLN A 256 -14.25 4.77 12.83
CA GLN A 256 -12.88 5.02 12.41
C GLN A 256 -12.69 4.89 10.88
N ALA A 257 -13.76 4.88 10.12
CA ALA A 257 -13.77 4.88 8.67
C ALA A 257 -14.94 5.70 8.14
N HIS A 258 -14.79 6.19 6.92
CA HIS A 258 -15.84 6.85 6.16
C HIS A 258 -16.18 6.01 4.94
N GLU A 259 -17.46 5.93 4.61
CA GLU A 259 -17.89 5.37 3.32
C GLU A 259 -17.40 6.26 2.18
N THR A 260 -17.02 5.67 1.07
CA THR A 260 -16.66 6.38 -0.15
C THR A 260 -17.06 5.60 -1.38
N TRP A 261 -17.54 6.29 -2.41
CA TRP A 261 -17.86 5.73 -3.72
C TRP A 261 -16.77 6.05 -4.75
N GLU A 262 -15.79 6.83 -4.33
CA GLU A 262 -14.64 7.23 -5.11
C GLU A 262 -13.38 6.44 -4.68
N MET A 263 -12.50 6.18 -5.65
CA MET A 263 -11.20 5.57 -5.37
C MET A 263 -10.22 6.53 -4.67
N TRP A 264 -10.50 7.82 -4.75
CA TRP A 264 -9.66 8.88 -4.20
C TRP A 264 -10.43 9.65 -3.12
N GLY A 265 -9.81 9.89 -1.99
CA GLY A 265 -10.41 10.69 -0.93
C GLY A 265 -10.26 12.20 -1.15
N PRO A 266 -10.96 13.01 -0.34
CA PRO A 266 -10.83 14.47 -0.37
C PRO A 266 -9.38 14.93 -0.24
N GLY A 267 -8.96 15.89 -1.08
CA GLY A 267 -7.60 16.41 -1.11
C GLY A 267 -6.64 15.68 -2.06
N VAL A 268 -7.06 14.57 -2.65
CA VAL A 268 -6.31 13.87 -3.69
C VAL A 268 -6.74 14.38 -5.07
N ASN A 269 -5.78 14.57 -5.98
CA ASN A 269 -6.08 14.96 -7.36
C ASN A 269 -6.95 13.88 -8.03
N GLY A 270 -8.07 14.30 -8.62
CA GLY A 270 -9.05 13.42 -9.24
C GLY A 270 -10.29 13.16 -8.38
N TYR A 271 -10.28 13.46 -7.09
CA TYR A 271 -11.48 13.37 -6.26
C TYR A 271 -12.56 14.35 -6.72
N ASN A 272 -13.79 13.87 -6.82
CA ASN A 272 -14.95 14.67 -7.17
C ASN A 272 -16.13 14.35 -6.25
N ALA A 273 -16.39 15.23 -5.30
CA ALA A 273 -17.47 15.06 -4.31
C ALA A 273 -18.88 14.85 -4.91
N LYS A 274 -19.10 15.24 -6.18
CA LYS A 274 -20.37 14.97 -6.88
C LYS A 274 -20.53 13.52 -7.31
N LEU A 275 -19.43 12.77 -7.44
CA LEU A 275 -19.42 11.36 -7.78
C LEU A 275 -19.36 10.48 -6.52
N ASP A 276 -18.91 11.04 -5.39
CA ASP A 276 -18.87 10.36 -4.09
C ASP A 276 -20.27 10.32 -3.45
N VAL A 277 -21.21 9.72 -4.17
CA VAL A 277 -22.62 9.59 -3.75
C VAL A 277 -22.96 8.11 -3.59
N HIS A 278 -23.14 7.69 -2.33
CA HIS A 278 -23.50 6.32 -2.00
C HIS A 278 -24.93 5.98 -2.35
N PRO A 279 -25.16 4.92 -3.13
CA PRO A 279 -26.48 4.33 -3.19
C PRO A 279 -26.79 3.66 -1.84
N LYS A 280 -27.93 3.97 -1.25
CA LYS A 280 -28.39 3.24 -0.05
C LYS A 280 -28.61 1.76 -0.40
N VAL A 281 -28.33 0.91 0.58
CA VAL A 281 -28.63 -0.52 0.50
C VAL A 281 -30.06 -0.75 -0.02
N ASN A 282 -30.18 -1.56 -1.07
CA ASN A 282 -31.47 -1.90 -1.68
C ASN A 282 -31.48 -3.35 -2.13
N VAL A 283 -31.84 -4.24 -1.21
CA VAL A 283 -31.90 -5.70 -1.45
C VAL A 283 -32.89 -6.07 -2.56
N ALA A 284 -34.01 -5.36 -2.68
CA ALA A 284 -35.02 -5.65 -3.70
C ALA A 284 -34.48 -5.32 -5.10
N GLU A 285 -33.89 -4.15 -5.29
CA GLU A 285 -33.30 -3.76 -6.58
C GLU A 285 -32.07 -4.63 -6.91
N ALA A 286 -31.24 -4.97 -5.92
CA ALA A 286 -30.12 -5.89 -6.12
C ALA A 286 -30.56 -7.26 -6.65
N LYS A 287 -31.61 -7.85 -6.06
CA LYS A 287 -32.20 -9.13 -6.55
C LYS A 287 -32.77 -9.00 -7.95
N LYS A 288 -33.43 -7.90 -8.26
CA LYS A 288 -33.95 -7.62 -9.59
C LYS A 288 -32.84 -7.56 -10.64
N LEU A 289 -31.77 -6.82 -10.35
CA LEU A 289 -30.60 -6.72 -11.23
C LEU A 289 -29.91 -8.07 -11.46
N LEU A 290 -29.78 -8.90 -10.41
CA LEU A 290 -29.26 -10.27 -10.56
C LEU A 290 -30.16 -11.12 -11.44
N ALA A 291 -31.48 -11.05 -11.26
CA ALA A 291 -32.44 -11.79 -12.10
C ALA A 291 -32.38 -11.35 -13.57
N GLU A 292 -32.34 -10.05 -13.84
CA GLU A 292 -32.18 -9.48 -15.19
C GLU A 292 -30.83 -9.86 -15.83
N ALA A 293 -29.80 -10.09 -15.03
CA ALA A 293 -28.49 -10.58 -15.49
C ALA A 293 -28.49 -12.11 -15.71
N GLY A 294 -29.60 -12.81 -15.42
CA GLY A 294 -29.71 -14.25 -15.58
C GLY A 294 -29.37 -15.07 -14.32
N TYR A 295 -29.30 -14.43 -13.16
CA TYR A 295 -28.96 -15.07 -11.87
C TYR A 295 -30.05 -14.81 -10.81
N PRO A 296 -31.32 -15.24 -11.02
CA PRO A 296 -32.43 -14.93 -10.11
C PRO A 296 -32.27 -15.51 -8.70
N ASN A 297 -31.46 -16.56 -8.55
CA ASN A 297 -31.12 -17.20 -7.26
C ASN A 297 -29.70 -16.88 -6.79
N GLY A 298 -29.03 -15.87 -7.42
CA GLY A 298 -27.62 -15.61 -7.20
C GLY A 298 -26.72 -16.73 -7.73
N PHE A 299 -25.50 -16.76 -7.28
CA PHE A 299 -24.50 -17.79 -7.58
C PHE A 299 -23.44 -17.86 -6.47
N ARG A 300 -22.59 -18.90 -6.51
CA ARG A 300 -21.48 -19.07 -5.57
C ARG A 300 -20.20 -18.47 -6.15
N MET A 301 -19.43 -17.76 -5.30
CA MET A 301 -18.07 -17.31 -5.61
C MET A 301 -17.25 -17.14 -4.34
N THR A 302 -15.93 -17.12 -4.47
CA THR A 302 -15.01 -16.89 -3.35
C THR A 302 -14.70 -15.40 -3.22
N LEU A 303 -14.73 -14.88 -1.97
CA LEU A 303 -14.15 -13.59 -1.60
C LEU A 303 -12.77 -13.86 -0.97
N ASP A 304 -11.72 -13.46 -1.67
CA ASP A 304 -10.35 -13.52 -1.17
C ASP A 304 -10.03 -12.25 -0.34
N CYS A 305 -9.61 -12.42 0.92
CA CYS A 305 -9.45 -11.35 1.89
C CYS A 305 -8.13 -11.50 2.67
N PRO A 306 -7.38 -10.41 2.93
CA PRO A 306 -6.30 -10.48 3.91
C PRO A 306 -6.88 -10.53 5.34
N ASN A 307 -6.07 -10.97 6.31
CA ASN A 307 -6.44 -10.98 7.72
C ASN A 307 -5.39 -10.33 8.65
N ASP A 308 -4.36 -9.72 8.05
CA ASP A 308 -3.27 -9.07 8.78
C ASP A 308 -2.70 -7.85 8.03
N ARG A 309 -3.49 -7.25 7.14
CA ARG A 309 -3.05 -6.12 6.28
C ARG A 309 -3.72 -4.81 6.62
N TYR A 310 -5.05 -4.80 6.73
CA TYR A 310 -5.84 -3.61 6.99
C TYR A 310 -6.52 -3.70 8.35
N VAL A 311 -6.93 -2.55 8.89
CA VAL A 311 -7.69 -2.53 10.14
C VAL A 311 -8.99 -3.31 9.97
N ASN A 312 -9.19 -4.33 10.80
CA ASN A 312 -10.38 -5.18 10.82
C ASN A 312 -10.75 -5.83 9.47
N ASP A 313 -9.76 -6.10 8.59
CA ASP A 313 -9.99 -6.64 7.25
C ASP A 313 -10.82 -7.93 7.25
N GLU A 314 -10.46 -8.94 8.01
CA GLU A 314 -11.22 -10.18 8.13
C GLU A 314 -12.63 -9.95 8.69
N ALA A 315 -12.77 -9.06 9.67
CA ALA A 315 -14.07 -8.73 10.26
C ALA A 315 -15.00 -8.04 9.25
N ILE A 316 -14.45 -7.15 8.40
CA ILE A 316 -15.18 -6.50 7.31
C ILE A 316 -15.64 -7.56 6.30
N CYS A 317 -14.74 -8.43 5.83
CA CYS A 317 -15.10 -9.47 4.87
C CYS A 317 -16.12 -10.46 5.45
N THR A 318 -15.99 -10.82 6.73
CA THR A 318 -16.95 -11.67 7.44
C THR A 318 -18.34 -11.02 7.49
N ALA A 319 -18.42 -9.70 7.71
CA ALA A 319 -19.68 -8.96 7.70
C ALA A 319 -20.32 -8.87 6.32
N ILE A 320 -19.53 -8.81 5.25
CA ILE A 320 -20.01 -8.76 3.86
C ILE A 320 -20.72 -10.07 3.45
N VAL A 321 -20.25 -11.23 3.92
CA VAL A 321 -20.83 -12.54 3.57
C VAL A 321 -22.35 -12.61 3.81
N PRO A 322 -22.89 -12.37 5.02
CA PRO A 322 -24.34 -12.38 5.25
C PRO A 322 -25.07 -11.23 4.54
N MET A 323 -24.43 -10.09 4.28
CA MET A 323 -25.04 -9.01 3.51
C MET A 323 -25.31 -9.44 2.08
N LEU A 324 -24.36 -10.06 1.41
CA LEU A 324 -24.52 -10.59 0.06
C LEU A 324 -25.43 -11.82 0.01
N ALA A 325 -25.52 -12.62 1.07
CA ALA A 325 -26.49 -13.71 1.17
C ALA A 325 -27.95 -13.22 1.09
N ARG A 326 -28.25 -12.02 1.59
CA ARG A 326 -29.59 -11.40 1.50
C ARG A 326 -30.05 -11.18 0.06
N ILE A 327 -29.12 -11.00 -0.87
CA ILE A 327 -29.43 -10.84 -2.31
C ILE A 327 -29.33 -12.16 -3.09
N GLY A 328 -29.07 -13.29 -2.42
CA GLY A 328 -29.01 -14.64 -3.02
C GLY A 328 -27.60 -15.11 -3.35
N MET A 329 -26.55 -14.30 -3.11
CA MET A 329 -25.17 -14.70 -3.34
C MET A 329 -24.68 -15.70 -2.29
N LYS A 330 -23.88 -16.67 -2.70
CA LYS A 330 -23.22 -17.64 -1.83
C LYS A 330 -21.72 -17.35 -1.82
N ILE A 331 -21.25 -16.70 -0.79
CA ILE A 331 -19.86 -16.25 -0.69
C ILE A 331 -19.06 -17.21 0.19
N ASP A 332 -18.03 -17.84 -0.38
CA ASP A 332 -17.02 -18.59 0.36
C ASP A 332 -15.90 -17.63 0.74
N LEU A 333 -15.80 -17.28 2.03
CA LEU A 333 -14.74 -16.41 2.50
C LEU A 333 -13.42 -17.16 2.59
N ASN A 334 -12.39 -16.65 1.92
CA ASN A 334 -11.01 -17.13 2.02
C ASN A 334 -10.13 -16.04 2.65
N ALA A 335 -10.13 -15.97 3.99
CA ALA A 335 -9.26 -15.09 4.74
C ALA A 335 -7.87 -15.71 4.89
N GLN A 336 -6.82 -14.94 4.59
CA GLN A 336 -5.45 -15.42 4.55
C GLN A 336 -4.45 -14.31 4.85
N THR A 337 -3.21 -14.70 5.19
CA THR A 337 -2.15 -13.72 5.47
C THR A 337 -1.88 -12.84 4.26
N LYS A 338 -1.46 -11.58 4.51
CA LYS A 338 -1.08 -10.61 3.46
C LYS A 338 -0.10 -11.18 2.44
N SER A 339 0.88 -11.98 2.88
CA SER A 339 1.86 -12.59 1.96
C SER A 339 1.20 -13.52 0.95
N LYS A 340 0.25 -14.36 1.38
CA LYS A 340 -0.52 -15.23 0.47
C LYS A 340 -1.48 -14.42 -0.40
N HIS A 341 -2.16 -13.45 0.20
CA HIS A 341 -3.13 -12.60 -0.49
C HIS A 341 -2.47 -11.81 -1.63
N PHE A 342 -1.38 -11.09 -1.34
CA PHE A 342 -0.65 -10.34 -2.36
C PHE A 342 0.08 -11.25 -3.36
N GLY A 343 0.52 -12.44 -2.96
CA GLY A 343 1.04 -13.44 -3.88
C GLY A 343 0.03 -13.86 -4.95
N MET A 344 -1.25 -13.96 -4.60
CA MET A 344 -2.32 -14.24 -5.58
C MET A 344 -2.63 -13.04 -6.49
N ILE A 345 -2.65 -11.82 -5.94
CA ILE A 345 -2.97 -10.60 -6.70
C ILE A 345 -1.79 -10.17 -7.59
N GLY A 346 -0.56 -10.29 -7.09
CA GLY A 346 0.67 -9.89 -7.78
C GLY A 346 1.21 -10.92 -8.77
N ALA A 347 0.67 -12.12 -8.81
CA ALA A 347 1.14 -13.18 -9.70
C ALA A 347 0.91 -12.81 -11.18
N PRO A 348 1.78 -13.25 -12.11
CA PRO A 348 1.58 -13.04 -13.55
C PRO A 348 0.22 -13.54 -14.05
N ASN A 349 -0.36 -14.53 -13.36
CA ASN A 349 -1.64 -15.13 -13.69
C ASN A 349 -2.79 -14.68 -12.80
N PHE A 350 -2.63 -13.65 -11.99
CA PHE A 350 -3.67 -13.07 -11.13
C PHE A 350 -4.72 -14.10 -10.67
N ALA A 351 -4.53 -14.75 -9.52
CA ALA A 351 -5.22 -15.99 -9.14
C ALA A 351 -6.50 -15.77 -8.31
N THR A 352 -7.14 -14.62 -8.42
CA THR A 352 -8.39 -14.25 -7.73
C THR A 352 -9.36 -13.58 -8.69
N SER A 353 -10.65 -13.55 -8.35
CA SER A 353 -11.67 -12.87 -9.16
C SER A 353 -12.50 -11.87 -8.37
N PHE A 354 -12.64 -12.06 -7.06
CA PHE A 354 -13.34 -11.15 -6.16
C PHE A 354 -12.55 -11.06 -4.86
N TYR A 355 -12.06 -9.87 -4.54
CA TYR A 355 -11.06 -9.73 -3.49
C TYR A 355 -11.09 -8.34 -2.84
N MET A 356 -10.64 -8.25 -1.59
CA MET A 356 -10.41 -6.99 -0.89
C MET A 356 -9.02 -6.45 -1.21
N LEU A 357 -8.92 -5.13 -1.46
CA LEU A 357 -7.68 -4.39 -1.65
C LEU A 357 -7.81 -2.96 -1.09
N GLY A 358 -6.66 -2.26 -0.89
CA GLY A 358 -6.60 -0.87 -0.44
C GLY A 358 -5.20 -0.28 -0.53
#